data_b80d72ae6f5b72536e1657ba56e98230
#
_entry.id   b80d72ae6f5b72536e1657ba56e98230
#
_cell.length_a   1.000
_cell.length_b   1.000
_cell.length_c   1.000
_cell.angle_alpha   90.00
_cell.angle_beta   90.00
_cell.angle_gamma   90.00
#
_symmetry.space_group_name_H-M   'P 1'
#
loop_
_entity.id
_entity.type
_entity.pdbx_description
1 polymer ?
#
loop_
_entity_poly.entity_id
_entity_poly.type
_entity_poly.pdbx_seq_one_letter_code
_entity_poly.pdbx_strand_id
1 'polypeptide(L)'
;MDIKNLSNDFGVEIKKFDCSKEIKSDEIELLKKIMQDKHFICFKNQNLDGNNLAQFTKNFGDLEAYPEKDKTKGKLEIFNVSNVSEDGEHLSPNDQRVILQKNNSRWHTDSSYRYYPSIFSILYGQETLPEEAKGGQTEFSNMLLAYEDLPDDKKILLEPLHQVHSYNDIRRLEPGLPELTYEEKSNFPPVTHPVIRVHPDRNFKKSIYFTSNTSLEIGGM
;
A
#
# COMPACT_ATOMS: atom_id res chain seq x y z
N MET A 1 21.71 8.35 -11.49
CA MET A 1 21.00 7.47 -10.54
C MET A 1 22.02 6.64 -9.80
N ASP A 2 22.08 6.73 -8.47
CA ASP A 2 22.96 5.93 -7.61
C ASP A 2 22.07 4.94 -6.83
N ILE A 3 22.28 3.63 -7.05
CA ILE A 3 21.44 2.57 -6.47
C ILE A 3 22.24 1.84 -5.39
N LYS A 4 21.65 1.73 -4.20
CA LYS A 4 22.24 1.02 -3.05
C LYS A 4 21.23 -0.01 -2.52
N ASN A 5 21.62 -1.28 -2.40
CA ASN A 5 20.79 -2.28 -1.73
C ASN A 5 20.62 -1.93 -0.24
N LEU A 6 19.39 -2.04 0.26
CA LEU A 6 19.10 -1.95 1.69
C LEU A 6 19.35 -3.28 2.39
N SER A 7 19.04 -4.38 1.70
CA SER A 7 19.43 -5.74 2.08
C SER A 7 19.75 -6.58 0.83
N ASN A 8 20.18 -7.83 1.02
CA ASN A 8 20.50 -8.72 -0.11
C ASN A 8 19.27 -8.98 -0.98
N ASP A 9 18.11 -9.22 -0.38
CA ASP A 9 16.92 -9.73 -1.07
C ASP A 9 15.74 -8.76 -1.05
N PHE A 10 15.88 -7.62 -0.39
CA PHE A 10 14.75 -6.70 -0.18
C PHE A 10 15.19 -5.23 -0.09
N GLY A 11 14.58 -4.42 -0.94
CA GLY A 11 14.67 -2.97 -0.93
C GLY A 11 15.96 -2.37 -1.50
N VAL A 12 15.81 -1.24 -2.16
CA VAL A 12 16.91 -0.38 -2.61
C VAL A 12 16.66 1.06 -2.25
N GLU A 13 17.73 1.79 -2.02
CA GLU A 13 17.76 3.24 -1.93
C GLU A 13 18.29 3.81 -3.24
N ILE A 14 17.58 4.79 -3.81
CA ILE A 14 18.01 5.50 -5.01
C ILE A 14 18.29 6.97 -4.67
N LYS A 15 19.47 7.44 -5.02
CA LYS A 15 19.89 8.83 -4.92
C LYS A 15 20.17 9.42 -6.31
N LYS A 16 20.21 10.74 -6.41
CA LYS A 16 20.43 11.47 -7.67
C LYS A 16 19.43 11.08 -8.77
N PHE A 17 18.19 10.93 -8.39
CA PHE A 17 17.05 10.74 -9.25
C PHE A 17 15.96 11.73 -8.84
N ASP A 18 15.39 12.43 -9.80
CA ASP A 18 14.40 13.49 -9.58
C ASP A 18 13.05 13.03 -10.13
N CYS A 19 12.17 12.60 -9.24
CA CYS A 19 10.83 12.11 -9.59
C CYS A 19 9.88 13.22 -10.08
N SER A 20 10.25 14.49 -9.99
CA SER A 20 9.46 15.62 -10.51
C SER A 20 9.61 15.82 -12.02
N LYS A 21 10.60 15.20 -12.63
CA LYS A 21 10.92 15.35 -14.05
C LYS A 21 10.33 14.24 -14.89
N GLU A 22 10.25 14.50 -16.19
CA GLU A 22 9.95 13.48 -17.17
C GLU A 22 11.01 12.37 -17.13
N ILE A 23 10.56 11.11 -17.05
CA ILE A 23 11.41 9.94 -16.95
C ILE A 23 11.49 9.25 -18.30
N LYS A 24 12.68 8.85 -18.69
CA LYS A 24 12.90 8.11 -19.93
C LYS A 24 12.36 6.67 -19.82
N SER A 25 11.95 6.12 -20.95
CA SER A 25 11.38 4.78 -21.01
C SER A 25 12.33 3.69 -20.49
N ASP A 26 13.63 3.81 -20.73
CA ASP A 26 14.64 2.88 -20.23
C ASP A 26 14.81 2.97 -18.70
N GLU A 27 14.67 4.15 -18.13
CA GLU A 27 14.68 4.34 -16.67
C GLU A 27 13.41 3.76 -16.04
N ILE A 28 12.24 3.91 -16.66
CA ILE A 28 10.98 3.31 -16.20
C ILE A 28 11.09 1.79 -16.16
N GLU A 29 11.59 1.19 -17.25
CA GLU A 29 11.77 -0.27 -17.32
C GLU A 29 12.81 -0.77 -16.29
N LEU A 30 13.88 -0.01 -16.07
CA LEU A 30 14.84 -0.31 -15.00
C LEU A 30 14.18 -0.29 -13.61
N LEU A 31 13.37 0.75 -13.32
CA LEU A 31 12.67 0.86 -12.04
C LEU A 31 11.67 -0.27 -11.84
N LYS A 32 10.91 -0.65 -12.88
CA LYS A 32 10.01 -1.81 -12.83
C LYS A 32 10.77 -3.10 -12.53
N LYS A 33 11.91 -3.32 -13.19
CA LYS A 33 12.75 -4.48 -12.93
C LYS A 33 13.28 -4.49 -11.50
N ILE A 34 13.72 -3.35 -10.98
CA ILE A 34 14.17 -3.22 -9.58
C ILE A 34 13.01 -3.55 -8.62
N MET A 35 11.80 -3.05 -8.89
CA MET A 35 10.61 -3.37 -8.07
C MET A 35 10.32 -4.87 -8.08
N GLN A 36 10.36 -5.50 -9.25
CA GLN A 36 10.21 -6.96 -9.36
C GLN A 36 11.27 -7.71 -8.55
N ASP A 37 12.52 -7.26 -8.57
CA ASP A 37 13.63 -7.97 -7.93
C ASP A 37 13.78 -7.67 -6.44
N LYS A 38 13.46 -6.44 -6.02
CA LYS A 38 13.72 -5.92 -4.67
C LYS A 38 12.47 -5.52 -3.90
N HIS A 39 11.31 -5.50 -4.54
CA HIS A 39 9.96 -5.25 -3.96
C HIS A 39 9.74 -3.87 -3.34
N PHE A 40 10.78 -3.10 -3.08
CA PHE A 40 10.71 -1.79 -2.46
C PHE A 40 11.81 -0.86 -2.97
N ILE A 41 11.44 0.37 -3.31
CA ILE A 41 12.38 1.45 -3.69
C ILE A 41 12.16 2.66 -2.80
N CYS A 42 13.23 3.16 -2.21
CA CYS A 42 13.25 4.42 -1.47
C CYS A 42 13.99 5.48 -2.29
N PHE A 43 13.28 6.46 -2.83
CA PHE A 43 13.88 7.63 -3.46
C PHE A 43 14.17 8.69 -2.41
N LYS A 44 15.45 9.08 -2.28
CA LYS A 44 15.87 10.09 -1.30
C LYS A 44 15.83 11.50 -1.87
N ASN A 45 15.60 12.48 -0.96
CA ASN A 45 15.70 13.91 -1.22
C ASN A 45 14.80 14.38 -2.38
N GLN A 46 13.56 13.92 -2.39
CA GLN A 46 12.56 14.34 -3.35
C GLN A 46 11.85 15.62 -2.89
N ASN A 47 11.49 16.47 -3.86
CA ASN A 47 10.64 17.63 -3.63
C ASN A 47 9.49 17.59 -4.65
N LEU A 48 8.35 17.03 -4.24
CA LEU A 48 7.20 16.78 -5.10
C LEU A 48 5.98 17.55 -4.60
N ASP A 49 5.22 18.07 -5.54
CA ASP A 49 3.82 18.41 -5.29
C ASP A 49 2.90 17.23 -5.70
N GLY A 50 1.61 17.38 -5.46
CA GLY A 50 0.64 16.35 -5.83
C GLY A 50 0.58 16.08 -7.34
N ASN A 51 0.88 17.08 -8.19
CA ASN A 51 0.91 16.87 -9.63
C ASN A 51 2.13 16.05 -10.04
N ASN A 52 3.30 16.37 -9.49
CA ASN A 52 4.53 15.62 -9.73
C ASN A 52 4.37 14.17 -9.29
N LEU A 53 3.81 13.95 -8.07
CA LEU A 53 3.56 12.61 -7.56
C LEU A 53 2.62 11.81 -8.49
N ALA A 54 1.52 12.39 -8.92
CA ALA A 54 0.59 11.75 -9.85
C ALA A 54 1.24 11.45 -11.21
N GLN A 55 2.02 12.39 -11.78
CA GLN A 55 2.72 12.18 -13.04
C GLN A 55 3.78 11.08 -12.92
N PHE A 56 4.56 11.07 -11.84
CA PHE A 56 5.51 10.00 -11.57
C PHE A 56 4.82 8.64 -11.52
N THR A 57 3.72 8.55 -10.77
CA THR A 57 2.97 7.31 -10.57
C THR A 57 2.40 6.75 -11.87
N LYS A 58 1.93 7.61 -12.79
CA LYS A 58 1.38 7.22 -14.10
C LYS A 58 2.37 6.45 -14.99
N ASN A 59 3.68 6.55 -14.75
CA ASN A 59 4.66 5.75 -15.49
C ASN A 59 4.57 4.24 -15.17
N PHE A 60 3.90 3.87 -14.09
CA PHE A 60 3.79 2.49 -13.62
C PHE A 60 2.41 1.88 -13.86
N GLY A 61 1.42 2.67 -14.25
CA GLY A 61 0.06 2.23 -14.54
C GLY A 61 -0.99 3.31 -14.27
N ASP A 62 -2.25 2.94 -14.43
CA ASP A 62 -3.38 3.81 -14.15
C ASP A 62 -3.47 4.12 -12.65
N LEU A 63 -3.84 5.34 -12.32
CA LEU A 63 -4.01 5.76 -10.95
C LEU A 63 -5.30 5.20 -10.36
N GLU A 64 -5.21 4.67 -9.16
CA GLU A 64 -6.38 4.27 -8.40
C GLU A 64 -7.12 5.50 -7.86
N ALA A 65 -8.44 5.54 -8.05
CA ALA A 65 -9.29 6.54 -7.43
C ALA A 65 -9.76 6.05 -6.06
N TYR A 66 -9.59 6.89 -5.04
CA TYR A 66 -10.06 6.60 -3.68
C TYR A 66 -11.57 6.77 -3.55
N PRO A 67 -12.21 5.98 -2.66
CA PRO A 67 -13.66 6.03 -2.44
C PRO A 67 -14.10 7.22 -1.56
N GLU A 68 -13.55 8.40 -1.76
CA GLU A 68 -13.91 9.57 -0.96
C GLU A 68 -15.21 10.23 -1.41
N LYS A 69 -15.97 10.72 -0.41
CA LYS A 69 -17.26 11.38 -0.61
C LYS A 69 -17.14 12.76 -1.25
N ASP A 70 -16.07 13.47 -0.96
CA ASP A 70 -15.95 14.88 -1.34
C ASP A 70 -15.18 15.03 -2.65
N LYS A 71 -15.87 14.85 -3.75
CA LYS A 71 -15.36 15.07 -5.11
C LYS A 71 -14.91 16.51 -5.37
N THR A 72 -15.16 17.45 -4.46
CA THR A 72 -14.82 18.88 -4.60
C THR A 72 -13.41 19.20 -4.08
N LYS A 73 -12.81 18.33 -3.30
CA LYS A 73 -11.52 18.55 -2.60
C LYS A 73 -10.27 18.08 -3.34
N GLY A 74 -10.26 18.10 -4.65
CA GLY A 74 -9.03 17.85 -5.41
C GLY A 74 -8.99 16.51 -6.12
N LYS A 75 -7.79 16.02 -6.44
CA LYS A 75 -7.61 14.80 -7.22
C LYS A 75 -7.87 13.58 -6.33
N LEU A 76 -8.91 12.83 -6.64
CA LEU A 76 -9.26 11.54 -6.01
C LEU A 76 -8.11 10.50 -6.07
N GLU A 77 -7.07 10.79 -6.81
CA GLU A 77 -5.91 9.92 -7.08
C GLU A 77 -4.81 10.04 -6.02
N ILE A 78 -4.92 11.02 -5.10
CA ILE A 78 -3.93 11.25 -4.03
C ILE A 78 -4.66 11.24 -2.70
N PHE A 79 -4.21 10.38 -1.82
CA PHE A 79 -4.70 10.28 -0.45
C PHE A 79 -3.71 10.94 0.52
N ASN A 80 -4.18 11.93 1.29
CA ASN A 80 -3.36 12.60 2.29
C ASN A 80 -3.37 11.81 3.61
N VAL A 81 -2.21 11.26 3.97
CA VAL A 81 -1.97 10.66 5.28
C VAL A 81 -1.41 11.75 6.18
N SER A 82 -2.27 12.39 6.97
CA SER A 82 -1.87 13.52 7.83
C SER A 82 -2.65 13.50 9.15
N ASN A 83 -1.97 13.82 10.24
CA ASN A 83 -2.58 14.12 11.54
C ASN A 83 -2.72 15.64 11.79
N VAL A 84 -2.54 16.44 10.73
CA VAL A 84 -2.61 17.90 10.75
C VAL A 84 -3.75 18.36 9.82
N SER A 85 -4.50 19.38 10.23
CA SER A 85 -5.53 20.01 9.44
C SER A 85 -4.95 20.92 8.34
N GLU A 86 -5.80 21.42 7.46
CA GLU A 86 -5.40 22.40 6.42
C GLU A 86 -4.84 23.70 7.02
N ASP A 87 -5.25 24.05 8.25
CA ASP A 87 -4.78 25.23 8.98
C ASP A 87 -3.48 24.99 9.76
N GLY A 88 -2.87 23.80 9.66
CA GLY A 88 -1.64 23.44 10.32
C GLY A 88 -1.78 23.01 11.79
N GLU A 89 -3.00 22.87 12.29
CA GLU A 89 -3.27 22.41 13.66
C GLU A 89 -3.35 20.90 13.76
N HIS A 90 -2.86 20.34 14.86
CA HIS A 90 -2.96 18.90 15.10
C HIS A 90 -4.42 18.47 15.26
N LEU A 91 -4.78 17.42 14.52
CA LEU A 91 -6.11 16.81 14.61
C LEU A 91 -6.32 16.15 15.97
N SER A 92 -7.57 16.21 16.45
CA SER A 92 -7.96 15.47 17.66
C SER A 92 -7.67 13.96 17.49
N PRO A 93 -7.23 13.25 18.54
CA PRO A 93 -7.12 11.78 18.52
C PRO A 93 -8.43 11.06 18.15
N ASN A 94 -9.58 11.73 18.32
CA ASN A 94 -10.91 11.22 17.98
C ASN A 94 -11.39 11.66 16.58
N ASP A 95 -10.58 12.40 15.83
CA ASP A 95 -10.89 12.72 14.42
C ASP A 95 -10.91 11.43 13.61
N GLN A 96 -11.92 11.28 12.74
CA GLN A 96 -12.11 10.08 11.92
C GLN A 96 -10.88 9.78 11.04
N ARG A 97 -10.18 10.79 10.56
CA ARG A 97 -8.96 10.66 9.78
C ARG A 97 -7.85 10.02 10.61
N VAL A 98 -7.67 10.46 11.86
CA VAL A 98 -6.67 9.92 12.79
C VAL A 98 -7.01 8.48 13.17
N ILE A 99 -8.30 8.19 13.44
CA ILE A 99 -8.76 6.83 13.75
C ILE A 99 -8.49 5.90 12.55
N LEU A 100 -8.83 6.33 11.34
CA LEU A 100 -8.58 5.55 10.12
C LEU A 100 -7.09 5.27 9.91
N GLN A 101 -6.22 6.25 10.17
CA GLN A 101 -4.77 6.09 10.06
C GLN A 101 -4.17 5.14 11.08
N LYS A 102 -4.73 5.04 12.29
CA LYS A 102 -4.31 4.03 13.27
C LYS A 102 -4.44 2.60 12.75
N ASN A 103 -5.40 2.38 11.87
CA ASN A 103 -5.58 1.07 11.24
C ASN A 103 -4.40 0.69 10.33
N ASN A 104 -3.73 1.68 9.73
CA ASN A 104 -2.55 1.48 8.89
C ASN A 104 -1.29 1.06 9.69
N SER A 105 -1.34 1.11 11.02
CA SER A 105 -0.28 0.53 11.87
C SER A 105 -0.31 -1.00 11.92
N ARG A 106 -1.36 -1.62 11.42
CA ARG A 106 -1.47 -3.08 11.31
C ARG A 106 -0.83 -3.55 10.01
N TRP A 107 -0.26 -4.76 10.02
CA TRP A 107 0.24 -5.38 8.79
C TRP A 107 -0.88 -5.55 7.76
N HIS A 108 -0.69 -4.97 6.60
CA HIS A 108 -1.70 -4.97 5.54
C HIS A 108 -1.07 -4.91 4.14
N THR A 109 -1.89 -5.18 3.16
CA THR A 109 -1.64 -4.91 1.74
C THR A 109 -2.67 -3.89 1.28
N ASP A 110 -2.22 -2.82 0.64
CA ASP A 110 -3.10 -1.79 0.11
C ASP A 110 -4.05 -2.34 -0.95
N SER A 111 -5.23 -1.73 -1.06
CA SER A 111 -6.24 -2.02 -2.09
C SER A 111 -6.72 -3.48 -2.15
N SER A 112 -6.47 -4.28 -1.11
CA SER A 112 -6.84 -5.70 -1.08
C SER A 112 -8.36 -5.94 -1.18
N TYR A 113 -9.16 -4.94 -0.84
CA TYR A 113 -10.63 -4.94 -0.97
C TYR A 113 -11.13 -4.74 -2.40
N ARG A 114 -10.23 -4.60 -3.38
CA ARG A 114 -10.57 -4.48 -4.81
C ARG A 114 -10.41 -5.81 -5.53
N TYR A 115 -11.23 -6.03 -6.54
CA TYR A 115 -11.13 -7.23 -7.39
C TYR A 115 -9.75 -7.28 -8.08
N TYR A 116 -9.27 -6.13 -8.57
CA TYR A 116 -7.91 -5.95 -9.06
C TYR A 116 -7.17 -5.00 -8.11
N PRO A 117 -6.39 -5.52 -7.17
CA PRO A 117 -5.59 -4.69 -6.27
C PRO A 117 -4.53 -3.90 -7.02
N SER A 118 -4.09 -2.78 -6.46
CA SER A 118 -3.01 -1.97 -7.01
C SER A 118 -1.72 -2.78 -7.13
N ILE A 119 -0.99 -2.57 -8.22
CA ILE A 119 0.32 -3.21 -8.47
C ILE A 119 1.40 -2.57 -7.59
N PHE A 120 1.31 -1.23 -7.42
CA PHE A 120 2.25 -0.45 -6.60
C PHE A 120 1.49 0.51 -5.70
N SER A 121 2.06 0.76 -4.52
CA SER A 121 1.70 1.89 -3.66
C SER A 121 2.90 2.83 -3.59
N ILE A 122 2.65 4.13 -3.80
CA ILE A 122 3.69 5.16 -3.75
C ILE A 122 3.35 6.14 -2.64
N LEU A 123 4.25 6.26 -1.66
CA LEU A 123 4.11 7.17 -0.53
C LEU A 123 5.19 8.26 -0.62
N TYR A 124 4.77 9.52 -0.56
CA TYR A 124 5.67 10.67 -0.48
C TYR A 124 5.62 11.28 0.93
N GLY A 125 6.76 11.29 1.61
CA GLY A 125 6.92 11.98 2.88
C GLY A 125 7.13 13.48 2.66
N GLN A 126 6.06 14.26 2.73
CA GLN A 126 6.12 15.73 2.59
C GLN A 126 6.74 16.37 3.83
N GLU A 127 6.29 15.90 5.00
CA GLU A 127 6.85 16.27 6.30
C GLU A 127 7.13 14.97 7.07
N THR A 128 8.37 14.77 7.43
CA THR A 128 8.84 13.57 8.12
C THR A 128 9.30 13.90 9.52
N LEU A 129 9.24 12.93 10.40
CA LEU A 129 9.81 13.08 11.74
C LEU A 129 11.32 13.33 11.65
N PRO A 130 11.88 14.16 12.57
CA PRO A 130 13.33 14.33 12.66
C PRO A 130 14.01 12.99 12.95
N GLU A 131 15.28 12.86 12.54
CA GLU A 131 16.02 11.59 12.60
C GLU A 131 16.16 11.05 14.04
N GLU A 132 16.21 11.93 15.02
CA GLU A 132 16.27 11.61 16.45
C GLU A 132 14.92 11.19 17.05
N ALA A 133 13.81 11.38 16.35
CA ALA A 133 12.49 10.96 16.83
C ALA A 133 12.37 9.44 16.89
N LYS A 134 11.73 8.96 17.95
CA LYS A 134 11.44 7.52 18.11
C LYS A 134 10.04 7.23 17.57
N GLY A 135 9.92 6.17 16.78
CA GLY A 135 8.66 5.73 16.19
C GLY A 135 8.40 6.33 14.79
N GLY A 136 7.25 6.01 14.22
CA GLY A 136 6.84 6.49 12.89
C GLY A 136 7.54 5.79 11.71
N GLN A 137 8.30 4.72 11.95
CA GLN A 137 8.91 3.93 10.89
C GLN A 137 7.86 3.17 10.10
N THR A 138 8.08 3.08 8.79
CA THR A 138 7.32 2.17 7.93
C THR A 138 8.10 0.87 7.77
N GLU A 139 7.47 -0.24 8.09
CA GLU A 139 8.05 -1.57 7.96
C GLU A 139 7.45 -2.30 6.77
N PHE A 140 8.27 -3.11 6.10
CA PHE A 140 7.87 -3.90 4.95
C PHE A 140 8.23 -5.37 5.14
N SER A 141 7.38 -6.27 4.65
CA SER A 141 7.62 -7.72 4.67
C SER A 141 7.67 -8.28 3.25
N ASN A 142 8.67 -9.13 2.98
CA ASN A 142 8.75 -9.88 1.74
C ASN A 142 7.91 -11.16 1.82
N MET A 143 6.71 -11.10 1.25
CA MET A 143 5.74 -12.19 1.34
C MET A 143 6.07 -13.40 0.43
N LEU A 144 7.01 -13.27 -0.51
CA LEU A 144 7.58 -14.42 -1.23
C LEU A 144 8.49 -15.23 -0.30
N LEU A 145 9.44 -14.57 0.38
CA LEU A 145 10.31 -15.24 1.36
C LEU A 145 9.49 -15.80 2.52
N ALA A 146 8.49 -15.05 3.00
CA ALA A 146 7.60 -15.54 4.05
C ALA A 146 6.90 -16.85 3.66
N TYR A 147 6.50 -17.02 2.39
CA TYR A 147 5.96 -18.30 1.92
C TYR A 147 7.06 -19.38 1.80
N GLU A 148 8.24 -19.03 1.30
CA GLU A 148 9.36 -19.97 1.17
C GLU A 148 9.75 -20.57 2.54
N ASP A 149 9.75 -19.73 3.60
CA ASP A 149 10.10 -20.10 4.98
C ASP A 149 9.00 -20.89 5.72
N LEU A 150 7.78 -20.99 5.17
CA LEU A 150 6.73 -21.78 5.81
C LEU A 150 7.10 -23.27 5.81
N PRO A 151 6.82 -24.00 6.90
CA PRO A 151 6.82 -25.46 6.93
C PRO A 151 5.86 -26.05 5.88
N ASP A 152 6.19 -27.21 5.32
CA ASP A 152 5.41 -27.82 4.25
C ASP A 152 3.96 -28.13 4.64
N ASP A 153 3.72 -28.53 5.89
CA ASP A 153 2.37 -28.74 6.42
C ASP A 153 1.54 -27.45 6.40
N LYS A 154 2.16 -26.30 6.66
CA LYS A 154 1.50 -24.99 6.58
C LYS A 154 1.24 -24.56 5.14
N LYS A 155 2.16 -24.83 4.21
CA LYS A 155 1.94 -24.59 2.78
C LYS A 155 0.72 -25.38 2.27
N ILE A 156 0.66 -26.68 2.59
CA ILE A 156 -0.45 -27.55 2.21
C ILE A 156 -1.78 -27.03 2.81
N LEU A 157 -1.75 -26.58 4.06
CA LEU A 157 -2.95 -26.05 4.74
C LEU A 157 -3.44 -24.75 4.09
N LEU A 158 -2.54 -23.83 3.74
CA LEU A 158 -2.88 -22.49 3.28
C LEU A 158 -3.22 -22.41 1.79
N GLU A 159 -2.67 -23.30 0.96
CA GLU A 159 -2.86 -23.25 -0.50
C GLU A 159 -4.33 -23.29 -0.97
N PRO A 160 -5.25 -24.08 -0.38
CA PRO A 160 -6.65 -24.08 -0.78
C PRO A 160 -7.46 -22.93 -0.18
N LEU A 161 -6.90 -22.15 0.74
CA LEU A 161 -7.68 -21.15 1.47
C LEU A 161 -7.84 -19.86 0.68
N HIS A 162 -8.97 -19.23 0.91
CA HIS A 162 -9.33 -17.92 0.38
C HIS A 162 -9.70 -16.99 1.54
N GLN A 163 -9.36 -15.73 1.40
CA GLN A 163 -9.72 -14.69 2.36
C GLN A 163 -10.72 -13.72 1.71
N VAL A 164 -11.78 -13.40 2.44
CA VAL A 164 -12.73 -12.34 2.06
C VAL A 164 -12.20 -11.00 2.57
N HIS A 165 -12.05 -10.04 1.67
CA HIS A 165 -11.59 -8.69 1.95
C HIS A 165 -12.74 -7.70 1.76
N SER A 166 -12.92 -6.81 2.74
CA SER A 166 -14.00 -5.83 2.73
C SER A 166 -13.53 -4.46 3.22
N TYR A 167 -13.78 -3.44 2.41
CA TYR A 167 -13.51 -2.06 2.81
C TYR A 167 -14.39 -1.61 3.99
N ASN A 168 -15.61 -2.14 4.09
CA ASN A 168 -16.50 -1.81 5.20
C ASN A 168 -16.02 -2.33 6.56
N ASP A 169 -15.27 -3.45 6.58
CA ASP A 169 -14.85 -4.09 7.81
C ASP A 169 -13.71 -3.38 8.55
N ILE A 170 -12.98 -2.50 7.88
CA ILE A 170 -12.09 -1.54 8.54
C ILE A 170 -12.83 -0.81 9.66
N ARG A 171 -14.07 -0.40 9.41
CA ARG A 171 -14.90 0.35 10.35
C ARG A 171 -15.34 -0.48 11.55
N ARG A 172 -15.55 -1.77 11.35
CA ARG A 172 -15.89 -2.70 12.43
C ARG A 172 -14.74 -2.87 13.43
N LEU A 173 -13.50 -2.78 12.93
CA LEU A 173 -12.29 -2.90 13.76
C LEU A 173 -11.93 -1.62 14.51
N GLU A 174 -12.44 -0.47 14.06
CA GLU A 174 -12.11 0.84 14.62
C GLU A 174 -13.40 1.51 15.13
N PRO A 175 -13.72 1.37 16.42
CA PRO A 175 -14.83 2.07 17.03
C PRO A 175 -14.70 3.60 16.83
N GLY A 176 -15.78 4.24 16.40
CA GLY A 176 -15.80 5.68 16.13
C GLY A 176 -15.78 6.04 14.64
N LEU A 177 -15.54 5.09 13.75
CA LEU A 177 -15.78 5.30 12.33
C LEU A 177 -17.26 5.02 12.00
N PRO A 178 -17.95 5.91 11.24
CA PRO A 178 -19.31 5.65 10.80
C PRO A 178 -19.36 4.48 9.83
N GLU A 179 -20.44 3.72 9.82
CA GLU A 179 -20.67 2.74 8.77
C GLU A 179 -20.76 3.40 7.39
N LEU A 180 -20.36 2.65 6.36
CA LEU A 180 -20.57 3.05 4.98
C LEU A 180 -22.07 3.12 4.68
N THR A 181 -22.45 4.11 3.88
CA THR A 181 -23.80 4.19 3.29
C THR A 181 -24.05 3.00 2.36
N TYR A 182 -25.31 2.78 1.99
CA TYR A 182 -25.68 1.75 1.04
C TYR A 182 -24.96 1.90 -0.31
N GLU A 183 -24.86 3.13 -0.82
CA GLU A 183 -24.16 3.44 -2.08
C GLU A 183 -22.67 3.10 -1.99
N GLU A 184 -22.01 3.49 -0.90
CA GLU A 184 -20.59 3.16 -0.68
C GLU A 184 -20.35 1.66 -0.55
N LYS A 185 -21.21 0.93 0.17
CA LYS A 185 -21.14 -0.53 0.25
C LYS A 185 -21.33 -1.19 -1.12
N SER A 186 -22.19 -0.63 -1.97
CA SER A 186 -22.44 -1.12 -3.33
C SER A 186 -21.24 -0.88 -4.26
N ASN A 187 -20.50 0.22 -4.06
CA ASN A 187 -19.32 0.55 -4.85
C ASN A 187 -18.09 -0.30 -4.46
N PHE A 188 -18.07 -0.83 -3.23
CA PHE A 188 -16.99 -1.65 -2.69
C PHE A 188 -17.54 -2.94 -2.07
N PRO A 189 -18.14 -3.83 -2.88
CA PRO A 189 -18.58 -5.12 -2.37
C PRO A 189 -17.38 -5.94 -1.89
N PRO A 190 -17.55 -6.83 -0.89
CA PRO A 190 -16.50 -7.74 -0.48
C PRO A 190 -15.96 -8.55 -1.66
N VAL A 191 -14.67 -8.77 -1.68
CA VAL A 191 -13.98 -9.57 -2.71
C VAL A 191 -13.22 -10.72 -2.07
N THR A 192 -13.05 -11.81 -2.80
CA THR A 192 -12.34 -12.99 -2.32
C THR A 192 -11.04 -13.15 -3.08
N HIS A 193 -9.94 -13.30 -2.35
CA HIS A 193 -8.62 -13.58 -2.90
C HIS A 193 -8.03 -14.86 -2.30
N PRO A 194 -7.25 -15.65 -3.07
CA PRO A 194 -6.52 -16.78 -2.52
C PRO A 194 -5.48 -16.29 -1.50
N VAL A 195 -5.33 -17.01 -0.38
CA VAL A 195 -4.31 -16.73 0.64
C VAL A 195 -2.90 -16.94 0.07
N ILE A 196 -2.73 -17.91 -0.80
CA ILE A 196 -1.47 -18.13 -1.53
C ILE A 196 -1.67 -17.75 -2.99
N ARG A 197 -0.90 -16.75 -3.44
CA ARG A 197 -0.94 -16.25 -4.82
C ARG A 197 0.34 -16.59 -5.57
N VAL A 198 0.19 -16.88 -6.86
CA VAL A 198 1.32 -17.02 -7.77
C VAL A 198 1.68 -15.64 -8.31
N HIS A 199 2.94 -15.25 -8.15
CA HIS A 199 3.42 -13.97 -8.65
C HIS A 199 3.58 -14.04 -10.18
N PRO A 200 2.91 -13.18 -10.97
CA PRO A 200 2.90 -13.29 -12.43
C PRO A 200 4.29 -13.10 -13.05
N ASP A 201 5.11 -12.23 -12.49
CA ASP A 201 6.40 -11.81 -13.06
C ASP A 201 7.61 -12.49 -12.40
N ARG A 202 7.40 -13.48 -11.54
CA ARG A 202 8.47 -14.11 -10.73
C ARG A 202 8.53 -15.62 -10.92
N ASN A 203 8.53 -16.10 -12.16
CA ASN A 203 8.66 -17.52 -12.48
C ASN A 203 7.73 -18.42 -11.65
N PHE A 204 6.47 -18.02 -11.51
CA PHE A 204 5.46 -18.75 -10.74
C PHE A 204 5.78 -18.92 -9.25
N LYS A 205 6.68 -18.11 -8.68
CA LYS A 205 6.90 -18.10 -7.23
C LYS A 205 5.60 -17.76 -6.51
N LYS A 206 5.38 -18.45 -5.39
CA LYS A 206 4.21 -18.26 -4.55
C LYS A 206 4.50 -17.23 -3.46
N SER A 207 3.49 -16.47 -3.08
CA SER A 207 3.54 -15.49 -2.00
C SER A 207 2.30 -15.61 -1.11
N ILE A 208 2.44 -15.26 0.16
CA ILE A 208 1.30 -15.11 1.05
C ILE A 208 0.60 -13.79 0.73
N TYR A 209 -0.70 -13.83 0.50
CA TYR A 209 -1.54 -12.64 0.33
C TYR A 209 -2.53 -12.55 1.47
N PHE A 210 -2.20 -11.76 2.45
CA PHE A 210 -2.96 -11.63 3.68
C PHE A 210 -3.01 -10.18 4.14
N THR A 211 -4.11 -9.79 4.76
CA THR A 211 -4.25 -8.48 5.42
C THR A 211 -5.02 -8.65 6.72
N SER A 212 -4.66 -7.89 7.74
CA SER A 212 -5.32 -7.94 9.04
C SER A 212 -6.40 -6.87 9.20
N ASN A 213 -6.45 -5.86 8.32
CA ASN A 213 -7.33 -4.70 8.48
C ASN A 213 -8.62 -4.74 7.64
N THR A 214 -8.65 -5.50 6.55
CA THR A 214 -9.82 -5.64 5.68
C THR A 214 -10.38 -7.07 5.64
N SER A 215 -9.87 -7.96 6.48
CA SER A 215 -10.23 -9.36 6.51
C SER A 215 -11.55 -9.60 7.23
N LEU A 216 -12.50 -10.26 6.57
CA LEU A 216 -13.75 -10.73 7.13
C LEU A 216 -13.63 -12.15 7.65
N GLU A 217 -13.28 -13.07 6.77
CA GLU A 217 -13.22 -14.49 7.04
C GLU A 217 -12.20 -15.20 6.14
N ILE A 218 -11.78 -16.37 6.57
CA ILE A 218 -10.98 -17.29 5.78
C ILE A 218 -11.85 -18.50 5.51
N GLY A 219 -12.12 -18.78 4.22
CA GLY A 219 -12.94 -19.90 3.76
C GLY A 219 -12.12 -20.93 2.99
N GLY A 220 -12.78 -22.04 2.64
CA GLY A 220 -12.14 -23.11 1.84
C GLY A 220 -11.73 -24.33 2.65
N MET A 221 -12.09 -24.39 3.94
CA MET A 221 -11.99 -25.62 4.73
C MET A 221 -13.24 -26.46 4.57
#